data_2987f5c317d2e4e35c88226b824caa82
#
_entry.id   2987f5c317d2e4e35c88226b824caa82
#
_cell.length_a   1.000
_cell.length_b   1.000
_cell.length_c   1.000
_cell.angle_alpha   90.00
_cell.angle_beta   90.00
_cell.angle_gamma   90.00
#
_symmetry.space_group_name_H-M   'P 1'
#
loop_
_entity.id
_entity.type
_entity.pdbx_description
1 polymer ?
#
loop_
_entity_poly.entity_id
_entity_poly.type
_entity_poly.pdbx_seq_one_letter_code
_entity_poly.pdbx_strand_id
1 'polypeptide(L)'
;MKVGISLTTNYPDAKDPRQGARWIIERAAAARRAALDSLFVGDQHASPTPYYQNTPMLGRLLAEWGEAPAGCLFLLPLWHPVLVAEQIGTLAAIARGPFIMQCGLGWGDDRFAAMGVNIRTRPSAFEEALDIVRRLLAGETVSSSHRFRIAEASLALRPPEPVHVWIGASAPPAIDRAARLAEGWIASPGLTREEARTQADLYRERCAAHGKQPGAIVLRRDIYVGESSADAQAVLQQAVSRGYRGIPAEALIAGSVHEVAERFRSFAEIGYTEISVRHLTNDQPKVLGSLERLAAVRTALV
;
A
#
# COMPACT_ATOMS: atom_id res chain seq x y z
N MET A 1 -14.86 -7.97 7.24
CA MET A 1 -13.88 -7.35 6.30
C MET A 1 -12.77 -6.68 7.10
N LYS A 2 -11.49 -6.82 6.68
CA LYS A 2 -10.36 -6.18 7.35
C LYS A 2 -10.25 -4.68 6.99
N VAL A 3 -9.67 -3.90 7.90
CA VAL A 3 -9.37 -2.48 7.71
C VAL A 3 -7.88 -2.25 7.99
N GLY A 4 -7.11 -2.08 6.94
CA GLY A 4 -5.69 -1.73 7.03
C GLY A 4 -5.44 -0.24 6.79
N ILE A 5 -4.22 0.21 7.00
CA ILE A 5 -3.81 1.59 6.75
C ILE A 5 -2.56 1.68 5.88
N SER A 6 -2.60 2.57 4.88
CA SER A 6 -1.42 3.03 4.13
C SER A 6 -1.11 4.46 4.57
N LEU A 7 -0.14 4.61 5.45
CA LEU A 7 0.23 5.91 6.00
C LEU A 7 0.78 6.84 4.91
N THR A 8 0.35 8.10 4.98
CA THR A 8 0.93 9.16 4.17
C THR A 8 2.36 9.41 4.62
N THR A 9 3.29 9.47 3.69
CA THR A 9 4.70 9.79 3.91
C THR A 9 5.13 11.09 3.21
N ASN A 10 4.18 11.85 2.67
CA ASN A 10 4.39 13.14 2.01
C ASN A 10 3.77 14.27 2.85
N TYR A 11 4.58 15.21 3.28
CA TYR A 11 4.18 16.34 4.14
C TYR A 11 4.75 17.66 3.61
N PRO A 12 4.18 18.20 2.52
CA PRO A 12 4.67 19.45 1.90
C PRO A 12 4.57 20.66 2.84
N ASP A 13 3.62 20.64 3.76
CA ASP A 13 3.36 21.77 4.69
C ASP A 13 4.18 21.69 5.99
N ALA A 14 4.97 20.62 6.20
CA ALA A 14 5.81 20.49 7.38
C ALA A 14 6.99 21.46 7.30
N LYS A 15 7.05 22.40 8.24
CA LYS A 15 8.14 23.40 8.32
C LYS A 15 9.49 22.80 8.72
N ASP A 16 9.45 21.73 9.49
CA ASP A 16 10.61 20.96 9.95
C ASP A 16 10.43 19.49 9.51
N PRO A 17 11.40 18.90 8.80
CA PRO A 17 11.36 17.48 8.44
C PRO A 17 11.14 16.55 9.63
N ARG A 18 11.68 16.88 10.82
CA ARG A 18 11.45 16.10 12.04
C ARG A 18 9.98 16.08 12.46
N GLN A 19 9.23 17.15 12.17
CA GLN A 19 7.81 17.23 12.50
C GLN A 19 7.00 16.22 11.69
N GLY A 20 7.21 16.13 10.38
CA GLY A 20 6.54 15.15 9.53
C GLY A 20 6.86 13.71 9.96
N ALA A 21 8.10 13.42 10.31
CA ALA A 21 8.49 12.11 10.84
C ALA A 21 7.76 11.78 12.15
N ARG A 22 7.68 12.73 13.10
CA ARG A 22 6.90 12.54 14.35
C ARG A 22 5.44 12.26 14.06
N TRP A 23 4.81 12.99 13.15
CA TRP A 23 3.41 12.78 12.77
C TRP A 23 3.17 11.38 12.20
N ILE A 24 4.05 10.87 11.36
CA ILE A 24 3.93 9.50 10.82
C ILE A 24 3.99 8.47 11.96
N ILE A 25 4.92 8.64 12.90
CA ILE A 25 5.09 7.76 14.07
C ILE A 25 3.83 7.78 14.95
N GLU A 26 3.31 8.96 15.27
CA GLU A 26 2.08 9.13 16.06
C GLU A 26 0.87 8.48 15.39
N ARG A 27 0.75 8.60 14.05
CA ARG A 27 -0.31 7.95 13.27
C ARG A 27 -0.20 6.43 13.30
N ALA A 28 1.00 5.87 13.24
CA ALA A 28 1.21 4.42 13.37
C ALA A 28 0.78 3.92 14.75
N ALA A 29 1.17 4.63 15.83
CA ALA A 29 0.76 4.32 17.19
C ALA A 29 -0.77 4.43 17.36
N ALA A 30 -1.41 5.46 16.79
CA ALA A 30 -2.86 5.62 16.81
C ALA A 30 -3.58 4.51 16.03
N ALA A 31 -3.07 4.14 14.85
CA ALA A 31 -3.61 3.03 14.05
C ALA A 31 -3.54 1.69 14.81
N ARG A 32 -2.45 1.44 15.55
CA ARG A 32 -2.35 0.28 16.44
C ARG A 32 -3.40 0.31 17.55
N ARG A 33 -3.57 1.48 18.22
CA ARG A 33 -4.61 1.62 19.27
C ARG A 33 -6.02 1.39 18.72
N ALA A 34 -6.26 1.79 17.46
CA ALA A 34 -7.50 1.51 16.74
C ALA A 34 -7.64 0.05 16.29
N ALA A 35 -6.68 -0.80 16.63
CA ALA A 35 -6.60 -2.22 16.28
C ALA A 35 -6.76 -2.49 14.77
N LEU A 36 -6.17 -1.63 13.90
CA LEU A 36 -6.21 -1.85 12.47
C LEU A 36 -5.49 -3.13 12.06
N ASP A 37 -5.96 -3.76 10.99
CA ASP A 37 -5.59 -5.13 10.61
C ASP A 37 -4.26 -5.22 9.82
N SER A 38 -3.77 -4.10 9.27
CA SER A 38 -2.49 -4.04 8.55
C SER A 38 -1.92 -2.62 8.49
N LEU A 39 -0.58 -2.49 8.40
CA LEU A 39 0.13 -1.21 8.29
C LEU A 39 1.03 -1.19 7.05
N PHE A 40 0.88 -0.17 6.22
CA PHE A 40 1.72 0.02 5.05
C PHE A 40 2.26 1.44 4.93
N VAL A 41 3.42 1.57 4.29
CA VAL A 41 3.98 2.83 3.81
C VAL A 41 4.19 2.77 2.30
N GLY A 42 3.98 3.91 1.63
CA GLY A 42 4.13 4.01 0.18
C GLY A 42 5.58 4.13 -0.27
N ASP A 43 5.79 4.10 -1.59
CA ASP A 43 7.08 4.30 -2.25
C ASP A 43 6.99 5.44 -3.26
N GLN A 44 8.00 6.31 -3.27
CA GLN A 44 8.17 7.37 -4.26
C GLN A 44 9.62 7.84 -4.28
N HIS A 45 10.21 7.89 -5.46
CA HIS A 45 11.56 8.39 -5.68
C HIS A 45 11.58 9.77 -6.33
N ALA A 46 12.69 10.49 -6.18
CA ALA A 46 12.92 11.80 -6.80
C ALA A 46 11.72 12.75 -6.65
N SER A 47 11.11 12.79 -5.47
CA SER A 47 9.92 13.60 -5.20
C SER A 47 10.30 15.07 -5.08
N PRO A 48 9.58 15.99 -5.77
CA PRO A 48 9.78 17.43 -5.60
C PRO A 48 9.22 17.97 -4.27
N THR A 49 8.51 17.14 -3.52
CA THR A 49 7.95 17.49 -2.21
C THR A 49 8.55 16.60 -1.12
N PRO A 50 8.62 17.05 0.15
CA PRO A 50 9.15 16.25 1.25
C PRO A 50 8.47 14.88 1.33
N TYR A 51 9.24 13.83 1.09
CA TYR A 51 8.77 12.45 1.11
C TYR A 51 9.71 11.58 1.97
N TYR A 52 9.15 10.90 2.96
CA TYR A 52 9.91 10.01 3.84
C TYR A 52 9.95 8.61 3.21
N GLN A 53 11.17 8.12 2.97
CA GLN A 53 11.38 6.84 2.29
C GLN A 53 10.82 5.66 3.08
N ASN A 54 10.32 4.67 2.35
CA ASN A 54 9.55 3.54 2.88
C ASN A 54 10.34 2.69 3.88
N THR A 55 11.51 2.17 3.54
CA THR A 55 12.20 1.17 4.38
C THR A 55 12.71 1.75 5.71
N PRO A 56 13.41 2.91 5.77
CA PRO A 56 13.83 3.46 7.06
C PRO A 56 12.63 3.91 7.90
N MET A 57 11.58 4.45 7.26
CA MET A 57 10.37 4.85 7.98
C MET A 57 9.66 3.63 8.56
N LEU A 58 9.42 2.59 7.75
CA LEU A 58 8.76 1.37 8.24
C LEU A 58 9.55 0.74 9.39
N GLY A 59 10.88 0.65 9.29
CA GLY A 59 11.73 0.14 10.37
C GLY A 59 11.46 0.86 11.69
N ARG A 60 11.30 2.20 11.67
CA ARG A 60 10.93 2.98 12.86
C ARG A 60 9.48 2.71 13.30
N LEU A 61 8.55 2.57 12.37
CA LEU A 61 7.13 2.36 12.69
C LEU A 61 6.85 0.98 13.29
N LEU A 62 7.62 -0.04 12.96
CA LEU A 62 7.50 -1.38 13.53
C LEU A 62 7.68 -1.40 15.06
N ALA A 63 8.39 -0.42 15.63
CA ALA A 63 8.47 -0.25 17.08
C ALA A 63 7.13 0.16 17.73
N GLU A 64 6.27 0.88 16.98
CA GLU A 64 4.93 1.29 17.42
C GLU A 64 3.85 0.27 17.05
N TRP A 65 4.11 -0.59 16.06
CA TRP A 65 3.16 -1.58 15.56
C TRP A 65 3.16 -2.85 16.44
N GLY A 66 2.20 -3.72 16.26
CA GLY A 66 2.10 -4.98 17.03
C GLY A 66 2.41 -6.18 16.14
N GLU A 67 1.63 -7.24 16.35
CA GLU A 67 1.75 -8.53 15.65
C GLU A 67 0.91 -8.58 14.35
N ALA A 68 0.10 -7.55 14.09
CA ALA A 68 -0.66 -7.48 12.85
C ALA A 68 0.29 -7.30 11.64
N PRO A 69 -0.10 -7.77 10.44
CA PRO A 69 0.71 -7.65 9.24
C PRO A 69 1.19 -6.21 8.99
N ALA A 70 2.45 -6.08 8.55
CA ALA A 70 3.02 -4.81 8.15
C ALA A 70 3.83 -4.95 6.87
N GLY A 71 4.04 -3.85 6.16
CA GLY A 71 4.86 -3.87 4.95
C GLY A 71 5.02 -2.52 4.28
N CYS A 72 5.65 -2.52 3.14
CA CYS A 72 5.79 -1.33 2.32
C CYS A 72 5.67 -1.64 0.83
N LEU A 73 5.34 -0.59 0.08
CA LEU A 73 5.33 -0.62 -1.37
C LEU A 73 6.76 -0.51 -1.89
N PHE A 74 7.08 -1.30 -2.91
CA PHE A 74 8.25 -1.14 -3.76
C PHE A 74 7.82 -0.92 -5.21
N LEU A 75 8.23 0.18 -5.82
CA LEU A 75 8.12 0.41 -7.25
C LEU A 75 9.27 -0.34 -7.94
N LEU A 76 9.15 -1.66 -8.02
CA LEU A 76 10.24 -2.59 -8.37
C LEU A 76 11.12 -2.18 -9.55
N PRO A 77 10.58 -1.57 -10.65
CA PRO A 77 11.43 -1.13 -11.76
C PRO A 77 12.46 -0.05 -11.39
N LEU A 78 12.27 0.63 -10.24
CA LEU A 78 13.15 1.69 -9.74
C LEU A 78 14.14 1.21 -8.67
N TRP A 79 14.09 -0.07 -8.31
CA TRP A 79 14.92 -0.66 -7.28
C TRP A 79 15.86 -1.73 -7.83
N HIS A 80 17.04 -1.86 -7.25
CA HIS A 80 17.88 -3.02 -7.46
C HIS A 80 17.33 -4.22 -6.65
N PRO A 81 17.02 -5.38 -7.26
CA PRO A 81 16.29 -6.46 -6.59
C PRO A 81 17.04 -7.07 -5.40
N VAL A 82 18.38 -7.11 -5.43
CA VAL A 82 19.17 -7.56 -4.26
C VAL A 82 18.94 -6.66 -3.08
N LEU A 83 18.97 -5.32 -3.26
CA LEU A 83 18.72 -4.36 -2.19
C LEU A 83 17.29 -4.50 -1.65
N VAL A 84 16.30 -4.75 -2.51
CA VAL A 84 14.91 -5.00 -2.06
C VAL A 84 14.86 -6.23 -1.17
N ALA A 85 15.48 -7.34 -1.57
CA ALA A 85 15.49 -8.57 -0.80
C ALA A 85 16.20 -8.40 0.56
N GLU A 86 17.34 -7.68 0.61
CA GLU A 86 18.05 -7.35 1.86
C GLU A 86 17.20 -6.49 2.80
N GLN A 87 16.53 -5.46 2.28
CA GLN A 87 15.64 -4.60 3.05
C GLN A 87 14.45 -5.40 3.62
N ILE A 88 13.84 -6.26 2.80
CA ILE A 88 12.72 -7.10 3.23
C ILE A 88 13.17 -8.10 4.30
N GLY A 89 14.30 -8.79 4.10
CA GLY A 89 14.86 -9.71 5.10
C GLY A 89 15.04 -9.02 6.46
N THR A 90 15.61 -7.80 6.44
CA THR A 90 15.84 -7.01 7.65
C THR A 90 14.52 -6.57 8.30
N LEU A 91 13.59 -6.00 7.51
CA LEU A 91 12.31 -5.51 8.03
C LEU A 91 11.42 -6.64 8.56
N ALA A 92 11.41 -7.80 7.89
CA ALA A 92 10.69 -8.98 8.35
C ALA A 92 11.26 -9.53 9.67
N ALA A 93 12.59 -9.47 9.86
CA ALA A 93 13.22 -9.85 11.13
C ALA A 93 12.92 -8.85 12.27
N ILE A 94 12.66 -7.57 11.99
CA ILE A 94 12.26 -6.56 12.98
C ILE A 94 10.75 -6.66 13.28
N ALA A 95 9.92 -7.02 12.30
CA ALA A 95 8.48 -7.13 12.46
C ALA A 95 8.11 -8.24 13.46
N ARG A 96 7.05 -8.02 14.23
CA ARG A 96 6.52 -9.02 15.18
C ARG A 96 5.46 -9.94 14.56
N GLY A 97 5.01 -9.62 13.37
CA GLY A 97 4.00 -10.35 12.61
C GLY A 97 4.33 -10.43 11.13
N PRO A 98 3.44 -11.00 10.31
CA PRO A 98 3.70 -11.27 8.90
C PRO A 98 4.13 -10.02 8.12
N PHE A 99 5.14 -10.17 7.27
CA PHE A 99 5.58 -9.10 6.37
C PHE A 99 4.90 -9.24 4.99
N ILE A 100 4.35 -8.11 4.50
CA ILE A 100 3.72 -8.05 3.19
C ILE A 100 4.50 -7.08 2.30
N MET A 101 5.07 -7.61 1.23
CA MET A 101 5.71 -6.83 0.18
C MET A 101 4.65 -6.33 -0.81
N GLN A 102 4.31 -5.06 -0.78
CA GLN A 102 3.50 -4.47 -1.84
C GLN A 102 4.37 -4.10 -3.03
N CYS A 103 3.88 -4.33 -4.25
CA CYS A 103 4.63 -4.09 -5.47
C CYS A 103 3.82 -3.24 -6.46
N GLY A 104 4.50 -2.34 -7.16
CA GLY A 104 3.92 -1.52 -8.21
C GLY A 104 4.88 -1.29 -9.37
N LEU A 105 4.33 -0.96 -10.54
CA LEU A 105 5.10 -0.60 -11.73
C LEU A 105 5.72 0.81 -11.63
N GLY A 106 5.14 1.69 -10.84
CA GLY A 106 5.46 3.12 -10.87
C GLY A 106 4.86 3.85 -12.08
N TRP A 107 4.94 5.18 -12.05
CA TRP A 107 4.43 6.10 -13.07
C TRP A 107 5.20 7.42 -13.05
N GLY A 108 5.09 8.21 -14.14
CA GLY A 108 5.74 9.50 -14.30
C GLY A 108 7.08 9.39 -15.02
N ASP A 109 7.15 9.93 -16.25
CA ASP A 109 8.36 9.90 -17.08
C ASP A 109 9.54 10.63 -16.42
N ASP A 110 9.26 11.75 -15.75
CA ASP A 110 10.21 12.57 -15.00
C ASP A 110 10.90 11.79 -13.86
N ARG A 111 10.13 11.00 -13.13
CA ARG A 111 10.65 10.17 -12.02
C ARG A 111 11.53 9.04 -12.52
N PHE A 112 11.08 8.37 -13.58
CA PHE A 112 11.88 7.32 -14.19
C PHE A 112 13.17 7.87 -14.78
N ALA A 113 13.12 9.03 -15.44
CA ALA A 113 14.30 9.72 -15.96
C ALA A 113 15.27 10.13 -14.83
N ALA A 114 14.75 10.68 -13.72
CA ALA A 114 15.56 11.05 -12.56
C ALA A 114 16.26 9.85 -11.91
N MET A 115 15.69 8.65 -12.03
CA MET A 115 16.27 7.38 -11.55
C MET A 115 17.12 6.67 -12.61
N GLY A 116 17.29 7.26 -13.80
CA GLY A 116 18.05 6.65 -14.90
C GLY A 116 17.41 5.41 -15.52
N VAL A 117 16.10 5.23 -15.35
CA VAL A 117 15.36 4.03 -15.78
C VAL A 117 14.41 4.36 -16.94
N ASN A 118 14.37 3.50 -17.94
CA ASN A 118 13.43 3.63 -19.05
C ASN A 118 12.03 3.13 -18.65
N ILE A 119 11.05 4.04 -18.57
CA ILE A 119 9.68 3.72 -18.17
C ILE A 119 9.01 2.70 -19.08
N ARG A 120 9.36 2.63 -20.37
CA ARG A 120 8.76 1.68 -21.33
C ARG A 120 9.07 0.22 -20.98
N THR A 121 10.17 -0.02 -20.30
CA THR A 121 10.60 -1.39 -19.92
C THR A 121 10.08 -1.82 -18.55
N ARG A 122 9.31 -0.98 -17.86
CA ARG A 122 8.86 -1.24 -16.48
C ARG A 122 8.11 -2.57 -16.28
N PRO A 123 7.26 -3.08 -17.23
CA PRO A 123 6.60 -4.36 -17.00
C PRO A 123 7.57 -5.55 -16.92
N SER A 124 8.51 -5.63 -17.86
CA SER A 124 9.53 -6.70 -17.85
C SER A 124 10.55 -6.54 -16.71
N ALA A 125 10.91 -5.28 -16.37
CA ALA A 125 11.77 -4.99 -15.22
C ALA A 125 11.10 -5.42 -13.90
N PHE A 126 9.81 -5.21 -13.77
CA PHE A 126 9.03 -5.63 -12.62
C PHE A 126 9.05 -7.16 -12.44
N GLU A 127 8.76 -7.92 -13.50
CA GLU A 127 8.69 -9.38 -13.41
C GLU A 127 10.07 -9.99 -13.12
N GLU A 128 11.13 -9.50 -13.78
CA GLU A 128 12.50 -9.92 -13.51
C GLU A 128 12.93 -9.60 -12.07
N ALA A 129 12.66 -8.37 -11.60
CA ALA A 129 12.99 -8.00 -10.23
C ALA A 129 12.22 -8.83 -9.19
N LEU A 130 10.93 -9.09 -9.41
CA LEU A 130 10.12 -9.89 -8.51
C LEU A 130 10.62 -11.34 -8.42
N ASP A 131 11.00 -11.96 -9.55
CA ASP A 131 11.56 -13.30 -9.58
C ASP A 131 12.86 -13.36 -8.76
N ILE A 132 13.78 -12.43 -9.01
CA ILE A 132 15.06 -12.35 -8.30
C ILE A 132 14.84 -12.17 -6.79
N VAL A 133 13.94 -11.26 -6.39
CA VAL A 133 13.63 -11.03 -4.97
C VAL A 133 13.10 -12.31 -4.32
N ARG A 134 12.15 -12.98 -4.94
CA ARG A 134 11.56 -14.21 -4.39
C ARG A 134 12.61 -15.32 -4.20
N ARG A 135 13.45 -15.53 -5.20
CA ARG A 135 14.51 -16.55 -5.15
C ARG A 135 15.54 -16.25 -4.07
N LEU A 136 15.95 -14.99 -3.93
CA LEU A 136 16.86 -14.56 -2.86
C LEU A 136 16.23 -14.76 -1.46
N LEU A 137 14.96 -14.38 -1.28
CA LEU A 137 14.26 -14.59 -0.01
C LEU A 137 14.01 -16.07 0.31
N ALA A 138 13.89 -16.91 -0.72
CA ALA A 138 13.87 -18.37 -0.58
C ALA A 138 15.24 -18.98 -0.24
N GLY A 139 16.32 -18.19 -0.31
CA GLY A 139 17.68 -18.60 0.00
C GLY A 139 18.44 -19.23 -1.15
N GLU A 140 17.99 -18.98 -2.38
CA GLU A 140 18.75 -19.38 -3.56
C GLU A 140 19.94 -18.46 -3.80
N THR A 141 20.97 -18.99 -4.47
CA THR A 141 22.00 -18.18 -5.11
C THR A 141 21.51 -17.79 -6.51
N VAL A 142 21.47 -16.50 -6.80
CA VAL A 142 20.90 -15.97 -8.03
C VAL A 142 21.96 -15.32 -8.89
N SER A 143 22.00 -15.70 -10.18
CA SER A 143 22.72 -14.98 -11.23
C SER A 143 21.73 -14.52 -12.30
N SER A 144 21.94 -13.34 -12.88
CA SER A 144 21.19 -12.79 -14.01
C SER A 144 22.12 -12.04 -14.95
N SER A 145 21.99 -12.28 -16.25
CA SER A 145 22.73 -11.57 -17.30
C SER A 145 21.86 -10.57 -18.05
N HIS A 146 20.57 -10.44 -17.68
CA HIS A 146 19.60 -9.55 -18.33
C HIS A 146 19.77 -8.09 -17.85
N ARG A 147 18.68 -7.46 -17.42
CA ARG A 147 18.69 -6.06 -16.98
C ARG A 147 19.49 -5.87 -15.70
N PHE A 148 19.27 -6.75 -14.73
CA PHE A 148 20.04 -6.77 -13.48
C PHE A 148 21.22 -7.70 -13.64
N ARG A 149 22.41 -7.13 -13.87
CA ARG A 149 23.65 -7.92 -14.01
C ARG A 149 24.10 -8.37 -12.63
N ILE A 150 23.72 -9.58 -12.25
CA ILE A 150 23.96 -10.17 -10.92
C ILE A 150 24.79 -11.43 -11.10
N ALA A 151 25.86 -11.56 -10.32
CA ALA A 151 26.70 -12.74 -10.27
C ALA A 151 26.66 -13.34 -8.87
N GLU A 152 26.12 -14.55 -8.75
CA GLU A 152 26.10 -15.39 -7.53
C GLU A 152 25.66 -14.67 -6.25
N ALA A 153 24.64 -13.80 -6.34
CA ALA A 153 24.09 -13.14 -5.16
C ALA A 153 23.32 -14.14 -4.30
N SER A 154 23.56 -14.10 -3.00
CA SER A 154 22.83 -14.88 -1.99
C SER A 154 22.63 -14.07 -0.71
N LEU A 155 21.60 -14.40 0.06
CA LEU A 155 21.28 -13.73 1.33
C LEU A 155 21.35 -14.73 2.48
N ALA A 156 22.16 -14.42 3.49
CA ALA A 156 22.22 -15.19 4.74
C ALA A 156 21.02 -14.87 5.66
N LEU A 157 20.62 -13.61 5.73
CA LEU A 157 19.43 -13.18 6.50
C LEU A 157 18.16 -13.44 5.69
N ARG A 158 17.33 -14.34 6.18
CA ARG A 158 16.04 -14.69 5.57
C ARG A 158 14.90 -14.21 6.45
N PRO A 159 13.73 -13.90 5.86
CA PRO A 159 12.52 -13.68 6.64
C PRO A 159 12.21 -14.88 7.53
N PRO A 160 11.72 -14.67 8.77
CA PRO A 160 11.36 -15.78 9.69
C PRO A 160 10.17 -16.60 9.18
N GLU A 161 9.35 -16.04 8.31
CA GLU A 161 8.18 -16.66 7.68
C GLU A 161 8.05 -16.19 6.22
N PRO A 162 7.26 -16.88 5.37
CA PRO A 162 7.10 -16.49 3.96
C PRO A 162 6.55 -15.08 3.80
N VAL A 163 7.19 -14.28 2.96
CA VAL A 163 6.75 -12.92 2.61
C VAL A 163 5.64 -13.00 1.57
N HIS A 164 4.46 -12.46 1.90
CA HIS A 164 3.37 -12.36 0.96
C HIS A 164 3.58 -11.19 0.01
N VAL A 165 3.36 -11.42 -1.29
CA VAL A 165 3.44 -10.40 -2.32
C VAL A 165 2.05 -9.92 -2.70
N TRP A 166 1.80 -8.60 -2.58
CA TRP A 166 0.57 -7.97 -3.06
C TRP A 166 0.91 -7.02 -4.21
N ILE A 167 0.23 -7.15 -5.35
CA ILE A 167 0.50 -6.33 -6.53
C ILE A 167 -0.61 -5.31 -6.75
N GLY A 168 -0.22 -4.01 -6.81
CA GLY A 168 -1.10 -2.93 -7.22
C GLY A 168 -1.29 -2.91 -8.74
N ALA A 169 -2.54 -3.08 -9.20
CA ALA A 169 -2.86 -3.16 -10.62
C ALA A 169 -4.28 -2.65 -10.94
N SER A 170 -4.44 -2.00 -12.11
CA SER A 170 -5.73 -1.49 -12.60
C SER A 170 -6.00 -1.87 -14.06
N ALA A 171 -4.97 -1.85 -14.93
CA ALA A 171 -5.14 -2.25 -16.32
C ALA A 171 -5.27 -3.79 -16.43
N PRO A 172 -6.10 -4.33 -17.36
CA PRO A 172 -6.33 -5.76 -17.48
C PRO A 172 -5.07 -6.62 -17.55
N PRO A 173 -4.00 -6.28 -18.31
CA PRO A 173 -2.75 -7.04 -18.32
C PRO A 173 -2.01 -7.00 -16.98
N ALA A 174 -2.16 -5.92 -16.20
CA ALA A 174 -1.54 -5.81 -14.89
C ALA A 174 -2.33 -6.59 -13.82
N ILE A 175 -3.66 -6.65 -13.92
CA ILE A 175 -4.52 -7.50 -13.09
C ILE A 175 -4.22 -8.98 -13.35
N ASP A 176 -4.06 -9.38 -14.62
CA ASP A 176 -3.63 -10.74 -14.99
C ASP A 176 -2.26 -11.08 -14.39
N ARG A 177 -1.28 -10.16 -14.45
CA ARG A 177 0.01 -10.32 -13.78
C ARG A 177 -0.15 -10.52 -12.28
N ALA A 178 -1.01 -9.75 -11.62
CA ALA A 178 -1.28 -9.90 -10.19
C ALA A 178 -1.87 -11.28 -9.88
N ALA A 179 -2.85 -11.74 -10.66
CA ALA A 179 -3.46 -13.06 -10.52
C ALA A 179 -2.42 -14.19 -10.67
N ARG A 180 -1.51 -14.07 -11.65
CA ARG A 180 -0.46 -15.05 -11.92
C ARG A 180 0.62 -15.07 -10.84
N LEU A 181 1.07 -13.89 -10.38
CA LEU A 181 2.31 -13.75 -9.60
C LEU A 181 2.10 -13.42 -8.12
N ALA A 182 0.91 -13.05 -7.64
CA ALA A 182 0.76 -12.55 -6.29
C ALA A 182 -0.10 -13.42 -5.38
N GLU A 183 0.06 -13.22 -4.07
CA GLU A 183 -0.81 -13.73 -3.00
C GLU A 183 -1.93 -12.72 -2.67
N GLY A 184 -1.89 -11.51 -3.24
CA GLY A 184 -2.94 -10.52 -3.12
C GLY A 184 -2.88 -9.46 -4.22
N TRP A 185 -4.03 -8.87 -4.49
CA TRP A 185 -4.18 -7.77 -5.45
C TRP A 185 -4.71 -6.52 -4.78
N ILE A 186 -4.15 -5.36 -5.15
CA ILE A 186 -4.55 -4.05 -4.62
C ILE A 186 -5.16 -3.23 -5.76
N ALA A 187 -6.43 -2.91 -5.62
CA ALA A 187 -7.16 -2.04 -6.53
C ALA A 187 -6.86 -0.56 -6.28
N SER A 188 -6.98 0.25 -7.35
CA SER A 188 -6.75 1.69 -7.31
C SER A 188 -7.72 2.43 -6.38
N PRO A 189 -7.29 3.51 -5.71
CA PRO A 189 -8.17 4.33 -4.86
C PRO A 189 -9.23 5.11 -5.63
N GLY A 190 -9.05 5.34 -6.94
CA GLY A 190 -9.93 6.19 -7.75
C GLY A 190 -11.11 5.46 -8.42
N LEU A 191 -11.33 4.17 -8.12
CA LEU A 191 -12.42 3.42 -8.74
C LEU A 191 -13.78 3.79 -8.13
N THR A 192 -14.80 3.94 -8.97
CA THR A 192 -16.20 3.89 -8.54
C THR A 192 -16.52 2.50 -7.98
N ARG A 193 -17.70 2.32 -7.35
CA ARG A 193 -18.11 1.00 -6.87
C ARG A 193 -18.31 0.00 -8.01
N GLU A 194 -18.81 0.45 -9.15
CA GLU A 194 -19.02 -0.38 -10.34
C GLU A 194 -17.70 -0.84 -10.98
N GLU A 195 -16.77 0.10 -11.18
CA GLU A 195 -15.42 -0.21 -11.65
C GLU A 195 -14.68 -1.15 -10.70
N ALA A 196 -14.83 -0.93 -9.38
CA ALA A 196 -14.26 -1.81 -8.37
C ALA A 196 -14.81 -3.24 -8.46
N ARG A 197 -16.14 -3.40 -8.68
CA ARG A 197 -16.75 -4.70 -8.95
C ARG A 197 -16.16 -5.35 -10.19
N THR A 198 -16.16 -4.63 -11.31
CA THR A 198 -15.66 -5.14 -12.60
C THR A 198 -14.20 -5.61 -12.48
N GLN A 199 -13.34 -4.83 -11.81
CA GLN A 199 -11.94 -5.22 -11.63
C GLN A 199 -11.77 -6.41 -10.66
N ALA A 200 -12.59 -6.51 -9.62
CA ALA A 200 -12.55 -7.65 -8.71
C ALA A 200 -13.01 -8.95 -9.40
N ASP A 201 -14.03 -8.87 -10.25
CA ASP A 201 -14.51 -10.01 -11.03
C ASP A 201 -13.44 -10.44 -12.04
N LEU A 202 -12.82 -9.50 -12.76
CA LEU A 202 -11.70 -9.78 -13.66
C LEU A 202 -10.53 -10.45 -12.92
N TYR A 203 -10.16 -9.96 -11.73
CA TYR A 203 -9.08 -10.57 -10.94
C TYR A 203 -9.40 -12.04 -10.59
N ARG A 204 -10.63 -12.34 -10.16
CA ARG A 204 -11.07 -13.70 -9.84
C ARG A 204 -11.04 -14.60 -11.07
N GLU A 205 -11.55 -14.09 -12.21
CA GLU A 205 -11.51 -14.80 -13.51
C GLU A 205 -10.06 -15.16 -13.88
N ARG A 206 -9.14 -14.20 -13.77
CA ARG A 206 -7.72 -14.44 -14.09
C ARG A 206 -7.05 -15.42 -13.11
N CYS A 207 -7.38 -15.35 -11.82
CA CYS A 207 -6.92 -16.37 -10.87
C CYS A 207 -7.37 -17.77 -11.28
N ALA A 208 -8.65 -17.95 -11.60
CA ALA A 208 -9.18 -19.23 -12.06
C ALA A 208 -8.50 -19.71 -13.34
N ALA A 209 -8.26 -18.82 -14.32
CA ALA A 209 -7.54 -19.14 -15.56
C ALA A 209 -6.10 -19.61 -15.32
N HIS A 210 -5.45 -19.14 -14.24
CA HIS A 210 -4.13 -19.60 -13.80
C HIS A 210 -4.18 -20.78 -12.81
N GLY A 211 -5.35 -21.40 -12.58
CA GLY A 211 -5.51 -22.53 -11.65
C GLY A 211 -5.31 -22.16 -10.18
N LYS A 212 -5.49 -20.86 -9.81
CA LYS A 212 -5.28 -20.34 -8.46
C LYS A 212 -6.60 -19.91 -7.83
N GLN A 213 -6.70 -20.03 -6.51
CA GLN A 213 -7.73 -19.34 -5.74
C GLN A 213 -7.31 -17.89 -5.51
N PRO A 214 -8.24 -16.92 -5.57
CA PRO A 214 -7.95 -15.54 -5.20
C PRO A 214 -7.44 -15.44 -3.75
N GLY A 215 -6.33 -14.76 -3.56
CA GLY A 215 -5.84 -14.41 -2.24
C GLY A 215 -6.49 -13.13 -1.69
N ALA A 216 -5.72 -12.23 -1.08
CA ALA A 216 -6.25 -10.96 -0.60
C ALA A 216 -6.73 -10.08 -1.77
N ILE A 217 -7.98 -9.60 -1.69
CA ILE A 217 -8.55 -8.62 -2.62
C ILE A 217 -8.70 -7.32 -1.85
N VAL A 218 -7.75 -6.40 -2.07
CA VAL A 218 -7.61 -5.18 -1.28
C VAL A 218 -8.05 -3.97 -2.09
N LEU A 219 -8.91 -3.13 -1.51
CA LEU A 219 -9.27 -1.86 -2.09
C LEU A 219 -8.60 -0.73 -1.33
N ARG A 220 -7.79 0.08 -1.99
CA ARG A 220 -7.30 1.29 -1.38
C ARG A 220 -8.37 2.37 -1.41
N ARG A 221 -8.56 3.10 -0.29
CA ARG A 221 -9.49 4.22 -0.20
C ARG A 221 -8.89 5.38 0.58
N ASP A 222 -9.10 6.58 0.04
CA ASP A 222 -8.75 7.81 0.73
C ASP A 222 -10.00 8.30 1.49
N ILE A 223 -9.89 8.42 2.83
CA ILE A 223 -11.03 8.55 3.74
C ILE A 223 -10.89 9.68 4.77
N TYR A 224 -12.00 10.05 5.36
CA TYR A 224 -12.04 10.78 6.63
C TYR A 224 -13.28 10.38 7.45
N VAL A 225 -13.06 9.88 8.67
CA VAL A 225 -14.13 9.61 9.63
C VAL A 225 -14.29 10.86 10.52
N GLY A 226 -15.33 11.63 10.30
CA GLY A 226 -15.59 12.87 11.00
C GLY A 226 -16.25 12.65 12.39
N GLU A 227 -16.23 13.68 13.22
CA GLU A 227 -17.02 13.74 14.47
C GLU A 227 -18.52 13.74 14.18
N SER A 228 -18.88 14.29 13.03
CA SER A 228 -20.24 14.31 12.47
C SER A 228 -20.16 14.23 10.95
N SER A 229 -21.30 13.96 10.30
CA SER A 229 -21.41 14.03 8.84
C SER A 229 -21.06 15.43 8.32
N ALA A 230 -21.39 16.49 9.04
CA ALA A 230 -21.08 17.88 8.66
C ALA A 230 -19.56 18.15 8.69
N ASP A 231 -18.84 17.71 9.73
CA ASP A 231 -17.37 17.82 9.80
C ASP A 231 -16.72 17.03 8.66
N ALA A 232 -17.19 15.82 8.41
CA ALA A 232 -16.67 14.98 7.33
C ALA A 232 -16.87 15.61 5.95
N GLN A 233 -18.05 16.17 5.69
CA GLN A 233 -18.35 16.86 4.43
C GLN A 233 -17.49 18.12 4.23
N ALA A 234 -17.20 18.87 5.28
CA ALA A 234 -16.31 20.02 5.20
C ALA A 234 -14.88 19.62 4.76
N VAL A 235 -14.34 18.52 5.32
CA VAL A 235 -13.03 17.98 4.92
C VAL A 235 -13.06 17.47 3.48
N LEU A 236 -14.12 16.76 3.08
CA LEU A 236 -14.29 16.27 1.71
C LEU A 236 -14.34 17.42 0.70
N GLN A 237 -15.17 18.43 0.95
CA GLN A 237 -15.27 19.60 0.08
C GLN A 237 -13.95 20.33 -0.07
N GLN A 238 -13.20 20.51 1.01
CA GLN A 238 -11.86 21.10 0.97
C GLN A 238 -10.88 20.26 0.13
N ALA A 239 -10.93 18.93 0.22
CA ALA A 239 -10.10 18.05 -0.60
C ALA A 239 -10.47 18.14 -2.09
N VAL A 240 -11.75 18.05 -2.41
CA VAL A 240 -12.28 18.10 -3.79
C VAL A 240 -12.01 19.45 -4.45
N SER A 241 -12.21 20.58 -3.75
CA SER A 241 -11.96 21.91 -4.29
C SER A 241 -10.50 22.16 -4.68
N ARG A 242 -9.56 21.39 -4.12
CA ARG A 242 -8.13 21.44 -4.45
C ARG A 242 -7.72 20.40 -5.52
N GLY A 243 -8.67 19.68 -6.11
CA GLY A 243 -8.37 18.63 -7.08
C GLY A 243 -7.61 17.47 -6.47
N TYR A 244 -8.10 16.88 -5.38
CA TYR A 244 -7.42 15.85 -4.57
C TYR A 244 -6.82 14.72 -5.43
N ARG A 245 -5.53 14.79 -5.71
CA ARG A 245 -4.73 13.77 -6.39
C ARG A 245 -5.30 13.25 -7.71
N GLY A 246 -6.22 13.97 -8.35
CA GLY A 246 -6.95 13.51 -9.53
C GLY A 246 -7.91 12.35 -9.27
N ILE A 247 -8.25 12.07 -8.01
CA ILE A 247 -9.22 11.04 -7.63
C ILE A 247 -10.63 11.62 -7.72
N PRO A 248 -11.59 10.96 -8.39
CA PRO A 248 -12.99 11.39 -8.44
C PRO A 248 -13.60 11.48 -7.05
N ALA A 249 -14.43 12.49 -6.82
CA ALA A 249 -15.06 12.74 -5.52
C ALA A 249 -15.87 11.53 -5.01
N GLU A 250 -16.54 10.81 -5.89
CA GLU A 250 -17.33 9.61 -5.60
C GLU A 250 -16.49 8.42 -5.10
N ALA A 251 -15.20 8.41 -5.40
CA ALA A 251 -14.26 7.40 -4.90
C ALA A 251 -13.69 7.75 -3.52
N LEU A 252 -13.87 8.99 -3.05
CA LEU A 252 -13.48 9.42 -1.71
C LEU A 252 -14.58 9.04 -0.70
N ILE A 253 -14.17 8.69 0.52
CA ILE A 253 -15.12 8.30 1.57
C ILE A 253 -14.94 9.23 2.77
N ALA A 254 -15.95 10.07 3.02
CA ALA A 254 -15.99 10.89 4.22
C ALA A 254 -17.39 10.81 4.84
N GLY A 255 -17.46 10.66 6.16
CA GLY A 255 -18.72 10.52 6.87
C GLY A 255 -18.53 10.27 8.36
N SER A 256 -19.64 10.12 9.07
CA SER A 256 -19.69 9.59 10.42
C SER A 256 -19.24 8.13 10.45
N VAL A 257 -19.04 7.56 11.63
CA VAL A 257 -18.70 6.13 11.82
C VAL A 257 -19.68 5.22 11.07
N HIS A 258 -20.99 5.51 11.19
CA HIS A 258 -22.04 4.70 10.53
C HIS A 258 -21.93 4.76 9.00
N GLU A 259 -21.84 5.97 8.42
CA GLU A 259 -21.77 6.16 6.97
C GLU A 259 -20.52 5.51 6.37
N VAL A 260 -19.38 5.62 7.03
CA VAL A 260 -18.14 4.98 6.57
C VAL A 260 -18.22 3.45 6.66
N ALA A 261 -18.80 2.90 7.73
CA ALA A 261 -19.03 1.47 7.88
C ALA A 261 -19.95 0.91 6.78
N GLU A 262 -21.04 1.61 6.47
CA GLU A 262 -21.95 1.25 5.37
C GLU A 262 -21.22 1.21 4.02
N ARG A 263 -20.41 2.24 3.74
CA ARG A 263 -19.60 2.27 2.51
C ARG A 263 -18.61 1.11 2.47
N PHE A 264 -17.99 0.73 3.56
CA PHE A 264 -17.07 -0.41 3.61
C PHE A 264 -17.81 -1.73 3.40
N ARG A 265 -18.98 -1.93 4.04
CA ARG A 265 -19.82 -3.13 3.80
C ARG A 265 -20.16 -3.29 2.32
N SER A 266 -20.51 -2.18 1.64
CA SER A 266 -20.82 -2.24 0.21
C SER A 266 -19.69 -2.76 -0.67
N PHE A 267 -18.42 -2.62 -0.24
CA PHE A 267 -17.27 -3.23 -0.91
C PHE A 267 -17.06 -4.70 -0.49
N ALA A 268 -17.36 -5.07 0.75
CA ALA A 268 -17.35 -6.46 1.17
C ALA A 268 -18.34 -7.31 0.34
N GLU A 269 -19.53 -6.76 0.07
CA GLU A 269 -20.57 -7.42 -0.76
C GLU A 269 -20.11 -7.75 -2.19
N ILE A 270 -19.19 -6.98 -2.74
CA ILE A 270 -18.58 -7.26 -4.04
C ILE A 270 -17.24 -8.01 -3.93
N GLY A 271 -16.93 -8.50 -2.71
CA GLY A 271 -15.89 -9.48 -2.43
C GLY A 271 -14.50 -8.92 -2.17
N TYR A 272 -14.38 -7.65 -1.77
CA TYR A 272 -13.15 -7.15 -1.19
C TYR A 272 -12.97 -7.70 0.22
N THR A 273 -11.77 -8.19 0.51
CA THR A 273 -11.43 -8.79 1.81
C THR A 273 -10.85 -7.77 2.78
N GLU A 274 -10.28 -6.68 2.24
CA GLU A 274 -9.67 -5.61 3.03
C GLU A 274 -9.84 -4.24 2.36
N ILE A 275 -10.09 -3.20 3.16
CA ILE A 275 -9.96 -1.80 2.77
C ILE A 275 -8.65 -1.26 3.36
N SER A 276 -7.70 -0.87 2.51
CA SER A 276 -6.48 -0.17 2.94
C SER A 276 -6.70 1.33 2.87
N VAL A 277 -6.92 1.95 4.03
CA VAL A 277 -7.28 3.37 4.12
C VAL A 277 -6.09 4.31 4.06
N ARG A 278 -6.30 5.53 3.56
CA ARG A 278 -5.42 6.68 3.68
C ARG A 278 -6.27 7.91 4.02
N HIS A 279 -5.76 8.85 4.82
CA HIS A 279 -6.55 10.02 5.18
C HIS A 279 -6.55 11.10 4.10
N LEU A 280 -7.71 11.75 3.91
CA LEU A 280 -7.95 12.85 2.95
C LEU A 280 -7.21 14.14 3.33
N THR A 281 -6.83 14.28 4.59
CA THR A 281 -6.16 15.47 5.12
C THR A 281 -4.81 15.12 5.74
N ASN A 282 -3.91 16.09 5.84
CA ASN A 282 -2.68 16.01 6.60
C ASN A 282 -2.75 16.76 7.96
N ASP A 283 -3.89 17.37 8.28
CA ASP A 283 -4.12 17.99 9.59
C ASP A 283 -3.99 16.92 10.68
N GLN A 284 -2.95 17.05 11.51
CA GLN A 284 -2.59 15.98 12.46
C GLN A 284 -3.68 15.70 13.49
N PRO A 285 -4.28 16.69 14.18
CA PRO A 285 -5.41 16.48 15.09
C PRO A 285 -6.59 15.77 14.41
N LYS A 286 -6.98 16.19 13.22
CA LYS A 286 -8.07 15.56 12.46
C LYS A 286 -7.77 14.12 12.10
N VAL A 287 -6.54 13.82 11.68
CA VAL A 287 -6.14 12.45 11.34
C VAL A 287 -6.16 11.56 12.58
N LEU A 288 -5.63 12.02 13.71
CA LEU A 288 -5.63 11.24 14.96
C LEU A 288 -7.06 10.96 15.44
N GLY A 289 -7.95 11.96 15.47
CA GLY A 289 -9.36 11.77 15.81
C GLY A 289 -10.09 10.84 14.82
N SER A 290 -9.78 10.94 13.51
CA SER A 290 -10.33 10.01 12.51
C SER A 290 -9.85 8.57 12.72
N LEU A 291 -8.58 8.35 13.14
CA LEU A 291 -8.07 7.03 13.50
C LEU A 291 -8.78 6.43 14.72
N GLU A 292 -9.04 7.23 15.75
CA GLU A 292 -9.79 6.78 16.92
C GLU A 292 -11.21 6.33 16.54
N ARG A 293 -11.92 7.12 15.71
CA ARG A 293 -13.25 6.76 15.20
C ARG A 293 -13.24 5.55 14.26
N LEU A 294 -12.12 5.33 13.55
CA LEU A 294 -11.97 4.16 12.68
C LEU A 294 -11.98 2.83 13.46
N ALA A 295 -11.62 2.83 14.74
CA ALA A 295 -11.79 1.67 15.62
C ALA A 295 -13.28 1.25 15.73
N ALA A 296 -14.19 2.23 15.87
CA ALA A 296 -15.62 1.97 15.90
C ALA A 296 -16.16 1.51 14.52
N VAL A 297 -15.64 2.08 13.41
CA VAL A 297 -15.96 1.58 12.06
C VAL A 297 -15.58 0.12 11.94
N ARG A 298 -14.37 -0.26 12.36
CA ARG A 298 -13.88 -1.65 12.31
C ARG A 298 -14.77 -2.58 13.12
N THR A 299 -15.14 -2.20 14.33
CA THR A 299 -16.07 -2.97 15.19
C THR A 299 -17.43 -3.18 14.52
N ALA A 300 -17.94 -2.19 13.81
CA ALA A 300 -19.20 -2.28 13.10
C ALA A 300 -19.17 -3.21 11.86
N LEU A 301 -18.00 -3.65 11.41
CA LEU A 301 -17.82 -4.54 10.25
C LEU A 301 -17.72 -6.02 10.64
N VAL A 302 -17.61 -6.31 11.90
CA VAL A 302 -17.62 -7.67 12.46
C VAL A 302 -19.04 -8.10 12.73
#